data_b580030988e6404a4ea45dd276e38a72
#
_entry.id   b580030988e6404a4ea45dd276e38a72
#
_cell.length_a   1.000
_cell.length_b   1.000
_cell.length_c   1.000
_cell.angle_alpha   90.00
_cell.angle_beta   90.00
_cell.angle_gamma   90.00
#
_symmetry.space_group_name_H-M   'P 1'
#
loop_
_entity.id
_entity.type
_entity.pdbx_description
1 polymer ?
#
loop_
_entity_poly.entity_id
_entity_poly.type
_entity_poly.pdbx_seq_one_letter_code
_entity_poly.pdbx_strand_id
1 'polypeptide(L)'
;MKRTRNAVRNVIFGGLLKGYQILVPFIMRTLLIRYLGMEYLGLNSLFTSILQILNLAELGVGSALGYSMYAPIAEGKKDEICALLSLYRRYYRLIGLGIFLAGIVLLPFLPYLIKGGEGIEHITLIYMIYVLGSASSYLLNYKSSIYQAYQKGYIRALSLIHI
;
A
#
# COMPACT_ATOMS: atom_id res chain seq x y z
N MET A 1 -29.40 10.70 9.33
CA MET A 1 -28.60 10.46 10.55
C MET A 1 -27.42 9.46 10.38
N LYS A 2 -27.52 8.37 9.60
CA LYS A 2 -26.38 7.41 9.41
C LYS A 2 -25.18 8.02 8.66
N ARG A 3 -25.42 8.87 7.65
CA ARG A 3 -24.36 9.54 6.86
C ARG A 3 -23.48 10.47 7.70
N THR A 4 -24.08 11.34 8.48
CA THR A 4 -23.37 12.30 9.36
C THR A 4 -22.52 11.56 10.39
N ARG A 5 -23.04 10.49 11.00
CA ARG A 5 -22.29 9.67 11.96
C ARG A 5 -21.08 8.98 11.32
N ASN A 6 -21.21 8.49 10.10
CA ASN A 6 -20.08 7.90 9.35
C ASN A 6 -19.05 8.98 8.98
N ALA A 7 -19.50 10.18 8.58
CA ALA A 7 -18.61 11.30 8.28
C ALA A 7 -17.76 11.69 9.49
N VAL A 8 -18.38 11.86 10.66
CA VAL A 8 -17.67 12.17 11.92
C VAL A 8 -16.66 11.07 12.27
N ARG A 9 -17.05 9.80 12.17
CA ARG A 9 -16.12 8.68 12.40
C ARG A 9 -14.97 8.70 11.42
N ASN A 10 -15.23 8.93 10.13
CA ASN A 10 -14.17 9.00 9.12
C ASN A 10 -13.17 10.13 9.43
N VAL A 11 -13.63 11.29 9.90
CA VAL A 11 -12.76 12.41 10.28
C VAL A 11 -11.89 12.04 11.49
N ILE A 12 -12.49 11.52 12.55
CA ILE A 12 -11.77 11.15 13.78
C ILE A 12 -10.72 10.06 13.49
N PHE A 13 -11.15 8.93 12.93
CA PHE A 13 -10.24 7.81 12.65
C PHE A 13 -9.25 8.12 11.53
N GLY A 14 -9.63 8.94 10.55
CA GLY A 14 -8.71 9.45 9.53
C GLY A 14 -7.63 10.34 10.12
N GLY A 15 -8.00 11.23 11.08
CA GLY A 15 -7.06 12.06 11.81
C GLY A 15 -6.08 11.25 12.67
N LEU A 16 -6.60 10.25 13.41
CA LEU A 16 -5.76 9.32 14.19
C LEU A 16 -4.80 8.54 13.29
N LEU A 17 -5.29 8.03 12.15
CA LEU A 17 -4.45 7.34 11.17
C LEU A 17 -3.35 8.26 10.63
N LYS A 18 -3.66 9.52 10.34
CA LYS A 18 -2.65 10.51 9.89
C LYS A 18 -1.60 10.79 10.96
N GLY A 19 -2.01 10.94 12.21
CA GLY A 19 -1.08 11.04 13.34
C GLY A 19 -0.16 9.81 13.44
N TYR A 20 -0.73 8.61 13.36
CA TYR A 20 0.02 7.35 13.33
C TYR A 20 1.01 7.30 12.17
N GLN A 21 0.58 7.66 10.96
CA GLN A 21 1.42 7.68 9.75
C GLN A 21 2.59 8.68 9.81
N ILE A 22 2.53 9.68 10.67
CA ILE A 22 3.63 10.63 10.90
C ILE A 22 4.54 10.11 12.01
N LEU A 23 3.97 9.69 13.15
CA LEU A 23 4.73 9.30 14.34
C LEU A 23 5.51 8.01 14.14
N VAL A 24 4.88 6.98 13.58
CA VAL A 24 5.52 5.65 13.43
C VAL A 24 6.75 5.70 12.51
N PRO A 25 6.71 6.28 11.30
CA PRO A 25 7.89 6.40 10.48
C PRO A 25 9.01 7.22 11.13
N PHE A 26 8.66 8.26 11.91
CA PHE A 26 9.64 9.06 12.65
C PHE A 26 10.35 8.21 13.71
N ILE A 27 9.60 7.46 14.51
CA ILE A 27 10.15 6.56 15.54
C ILE A 27 10.99 5.46 14.87
N MET A 28 10.47 4.82 13.82
CA MET A 28 11.18 3.75 13.10
C MET A 28 12.49 4.26 12.50
N ARG A 29 12.50 5.46 11.90
CA ARG A 29 13.71 6.07 11.36
C ARG A 29 14.75 6.33 12.46
N THR A 30 14.31 6.83 13.61
CA THR A 30 15.20 7.07 14.76
C THR A 30 15.79 5.76 15.29
N LEU A 31 14.98 4.71 15.40
CA LEU A 31 15.43 3.38 15.83
C LEU A 31 16.40 2.75 14.82
N LEU A 32 16.10 2.84 13.51
CA LEU A 32 16.99 2.36 12.46
C LEU A 32 18.38 3.01 12.56
N ILE A 33 18.43 4.34 12.69
CA ILE A 33 19.72 5.05 12.83
C ILE A 33 20.46 4.61 14.08
N ARG A 34 19.76 4.45 15.20
CA ARG A 34 20.36 4.14 16.50
C ARG A 34 20.90 2.71 16.60
N TYR A 35 20.19 1.74 16.03
CA TYR A 35 20.52 0.31 16.19
C TYR A 35 21.21 -0.31 14.99
N LEU A 36 20.90 0.15 13.76
CA LEU A 36 21.44 -0.42 12.53
C LEU A 36 22.39 0.52 11.78
N GLY A 37 22.35 1.82 12.07
CA GLY A 37 23.18 2.83 11.41
C GLY A 37 22.53 3.49 10.19
N MET A 38 23.27 4.48 9.64
CA MET A 38 22.79 5.29 8.51
C MET A 38 22.70 4.50 7.20
N GLU A 39 23.49 3.46 7.05
CA GLU A 39 23.52 2.62 5.83
C GLU A 39 22.20 1.89 5.62
N TYR A 40 21.65 1.27 6.68
CA TYR A 40 20.33 0.62 6.62
C TYR A 40 19.18 1.61 6.38
N LEU A 41 19.31 2.83 6.90
CA LEU A 41 18.34 3.90 6.58
C LEU A 41 18.40 4.28 5.11
N GLY A 42 19.61 4.36 4.53
CA GLY A 42 19.83 4.59 3.10
C GLY A 42 19.18 3.51 2.24
N LEU A 43 19.39 2.23 2.60
CA LEU A 43 18.75 1.10 1.92
C LEU A 43 17.22 1.14 1.99
N ASN A 44 16.66 1.38 3.19
CA ASN A 44 15.23 1.52 3.37
C ASN A 44 14.65 2.62 2.47
N SER A 45 15.34 3.76 2.39
CA SER A 45 14.93 4.89 1.54
C SER A 45 15.01 4.54 0.05
N LEU A 46 16.08 3.86 -0.38
CA LEU A 46 16.27 3.41 -1.76
C LEU A 46 15.17 2.40 -2.16
N PHE A 47 14.96 1.36 -1.36
CA PHE A 47 13.96 0.33 -1.65
C PHE A 47 12.55 0.90 -1.67
N THR A 48 12.23 1.79 -0.73
CA THR A 48 10.95 2.48 -0.72
C THR A 48 10.75 3.32 -1.99
N SER A 49 11.80 4.02 -2.46
CA SER A 49 11.75 4.82 -3.68
C SER A 49 11.56 3.95 -4.93
N ILE A 50 12.27 2.82 -5.03
CA ILE A 50 12.09 1.84 -6.12
C ILE A 50 10.65 1.34 -6.14
N LEU A 51 10.11 0.93 -4.98
CA LEU A 51 8.74 0.43 -4.89
C LEU A 51 7.72 1.53 -5.19
N GLN A 52 7.95 2.78 -4.82
CA GLN A 52 7.09 3.89 -5.20
C GLN A 52 7.01 4.05 -6.72
N ILE A 53 8.12 3.93 -7.43
CA ILE A 53 8.14 3.97 -8.91
C ILE A 53 7.34 2.79 -9.48
N LEU A 54 7.53 1.58 -8.96
CA LEU A 54 6.78 0.41 -9.40
C LEU A 54 5.27 0.55 -9.13
N ASN A 55 4.91 1.19 -8.01
CA ASN A 55 3.53 1.44 -7.62
C ASN A 55 2.83 2.50 -8.50
N LEU A 56 3.59 3.27 -9.30
CA LEU A 56 3.00 4.19 -10.29
C LEU A 56 2.12 3.46 -11.31
N ALA A 57 2.34 2.17 -11.53
CA ALA A 57 1.48 1.34 -12.38
C ALA A 57 0.00 1.29 -11.92
N GLU A 58 -0.27 1.61 -10.64
CA GLU A 58 -1.64 1.68 -10.09
C GLU A 58 -2.31 3.04 -10.30
N LEU A 59 -1.59 4.07 -10.78
CA LEU A 59 -2.09 5.44 -10.85
C LEU A 59 -3.46 5.54 -11.53
N GLY A 60 -4.46 5.90 -10.73
CA GLY A 60 -5.82 6.16 -11.21
C GLY A 60 -6.73 4.93 -11.30
N VAL A 61 -6.21 3.71 -11.39
CA VAL A 61 -7.05 2.50 -11.53
C VAL A 61 -7.93 2.31 -10.29
N GLY A 62 -7.37 2.41 -9.09
CA GLY A 62 -8.10 2.27 -7.84
C GLY A 62 -9.20 3.31 -7.65
N SER A 63 -8.94 4.56 -8.01
CA SER A 63 -9.92 5.64 -7.94
C SER A 63 -11.02 5.51 -9.00
N ALA A 64 -10.67 5.25 -10.26
CA ALA A 64 -11.62 5.07 -11.34
C ALA A 64 -12.62 3.94 -11.05
N LEU A 65 -12.10 2.82 -10.59
CA LEU A 65 -12.92 1.69 -10.18
C LEU A 65 -13.75 2.02 -8.91
N GLY A 66 -13.23 2.78 -7.94
CA GLY A 66 -13.98 3.26 -6.78
C GLY A 66 -15.20 4.09 -7.20
N TYR A 67 -15.04 4.99 -8.16
CA TYR A 67 -16.14 5.79 -8.71
C TYR A 67 -17.20 4.94 -9.39
N SER A 68 -16.81 3.90 -10.14
CA SER A 68 -17.75 3.02 -10.84
C SER A 68 -18.65 2.22 -9.89
N MET A 69 -18.30 2.09 -8.62
CA MET A 69 -19.14 1.42 -7.61
C MET A 69 -20.26 2.30 -7.04
N TYR A 70 -20.18 3.63 -7.15
CA TYR A 70 -21.15 4.49 -6.50
C TYR A 70 -22.58 4.33 -7.04
N ALA A 71 -22.74 4.24 -8.36
CA ALA A 71 -24.06 4.08 -8.99
C ALA A 71 -24.69 2.73 -8.63
N PRO A 72 -24.03 1.56 -8.81
CA PRO A 72 -24.59 0.27 -8.43
C PRO A 72 -24.93 0.18 -6.92
N ILE A 73 -24.13 0.81 -6.06
CA ILE A 73 -24.41 0.85 -4.61
C ILE A 73 -25.66 1.68 -4.32
N ALA A 74 -25.82 2.84 -4.97
CA ALA A 74 -26.99 3.69 -4.79
C ALA A 74 -28.28 3.02 -5.29
N GLU A 75 -28.19 2.24 -6.37
CA GLU A 75 -29.30 1.51 -6.98
C GLU A 75 -29.56 0.13 -6.32
N GLY A 76 -28.67 -0.32 -5.41
CA GLY A 76 -28.80 -1.60 -4.72
C GLY A 76 -28.51 -2.83 -5.60
N LYS A 77 -27.85 -2.66 -6.75
CA LYS A 77 -27.54 -3.69 -7.75
C LYS A 77 -26.37 -4.57 -7.29
N LYS A 78 -26.66 -5.61 -6.53
CA LYS A 78 -25.63 -6.48 -5.94
C LYS A 78 -24.80 -7.23 -6.98
N ASP A 79 -25.40 -7.64 -8.09
CA ASP A 79 -24.71 -8.40 -9.15
C ASP A 79 -23.66 -7.53 -9.86
N GLU A 80 -23.97 -6.27 -10.15
CA GLU A 80 -23.02 -5.32 -10.72
C GLU A 80 -21.85 -5.04 -9.76
N ILE A 81 -22.14 -4.91 -8.45
CA ILE A 81 -21.11 -4.73 -7.43
C ILE A 81 -20.19 -5.96 -7.37
N CYS A 82 -20.73 -7.18 -7.43
CA CYS A 82 -19.94 -8.40 -7.45
C CYS A 82 -19.10 -8.53 -8.72
N ALA A 83 -19.64 -8.16 -9.88
CA ALA A 83 -18.90 -8.14 -11.14
C ALA A 83 -17.73 -7.17 -11.09
N LEU A 84 -17.96 -5.95 -10.62
CA LEU A 84 -16.91 -4.95 -10.41
C LEU A 84 -15.82 -5.44 -9.44
N LEU A 85 -16.19 -6.03 -8.32
CA LEU A 85 -15.23 -6.60 -7.36
C LEU A 85 -14.37 -7.72 -7.97
N SER A 86 -14.97 -8.56 -8.83
CA SER A 86 -14.24 -9.62 -9.52
C SER A 86 -13.24 -9.03 -10.52
N LEU A 87 -13.62 -7.97 -11.21
CA LEU A 87 -12.76 -7.20 -12.10
C LEU A 87 -11.59 -6.57 -11.32
N TYR A 88 -11.86 -5.91 -10.19
CA TYR A 88 -10.83 -5.38 -9.28
C TYR A 88 -9.82 -6.44 -8.87
N ARG A 89 -10.32 -7.59 -8.43
CA ARG A 89 -9.47 -8.70 -8.01
C ARG A 89 -8.52 -9.15 -9.12
N ARG A 90 -8.98 -9.17 -10.37
CA ARG A 90 -8.12 -9.52 -11.53
C ARG A 90 -7.05 -8.46 -11.78
N TYR A 91 -7.45 -7.18 -11.84
CA TYR A 91 -6.51 -6.06 -12.03
C TYR A 91 -5.45 -6.00 -10.94
N TYR A 92 -5.86 -6.07 -9.67
CA TYR A 92 -4.91 -6.02 -8.56
C TYR A 92 -3.96 -7.20 -8.53
N ARG A 93 -4.39 -8.39 -8.94
CA ARG A 93 -3.51 -9.54 -9.13
C ARG A 93 -2.48 -9.31 -10.24
N LEU A 94 -2.91 -8.76 -11.38
CA LEU A 94 -2.01 -8.45 -12.49
C LEU A 94 -0.99 -7.37 -12.09
N ILE A 95 -1.41 -6.33 -11.39
CA ILE A 95 -0.53 -5.28 -10.89
C ILE A 95 0.47 -5.88 -9.88
N GLY A 96 -0.01 -6.65 -8.90
CA GLY A 96 0.86 -7.28 -7.90
C GLY A 96 1.89 -8.24 -8.53
N LEU A 97 1.47 -9.02 -9.53
CA LEU A 97 2.37 -9.88 -10.29
C LEU A 97 3.38 -9.05 -11.09
N GLY A 98 2.93 -7.98 -11.74
CA GLY A 98 3.79 -7.05 -12.48
C GLY A 98 4.86 -6.42 -11.60
N ILE A 99 4.48 -5.95 -10.41
CA ILE A 99 5.41 -5.39 -9.41
C ILE A 99 6.42 -6.45 -8.96
N PHE A 100 5.96 -7.66 -8.69
CA PHE A 100 6.83 -8.77 -8.30
C PHE A 100 7.85 -9.11 -9.39
N LEU A 101 7.41 -9.27 -10.64
CA LEU A 101 8.29 -9.56 -11.78
C LEU A 101 9.27 -8.42 -12.05
N ALA A 102 8.81 -7.16 -12.03
CA ALA A 102 9.66 -6.01 -12.19
C ALA A 102 10.69 -5.90 -11.04
N GLY A 103 10.30 -6.25 -9.81
CA GLY A 103 11.20 -6.35 -8.68
C GLY A 103 12.29 -7.39 -8.89
N ILE A 104 11.96 -8.56 -9.44
CA ILE A 104 12.96 -9.61 -9.78
C ILE A 104 13.91 -9.12 -10.87
N VAL A 105 13.39 -8.46 -11.90
CA VAL A 105 14.22 -7.91 -13.00
C VAL A 105 15.22 -6.88 -12.50
N LEU A 106 14.90 -6.16 -11.43
CA LEU A 106 15.79 -5.17 -10.82
C LEU A 106 16.90 -5.78 -9.94
N LEU A 107 16.80 -7.07 -9.54
CA LEU A 107 17.80 -7.74 -8.70
C LEU A 107 19.24 -7.59 -9.22
N PRO A 108 19.55 -7.88 -10.50
CA PRO A 108 20.91 -7.77 -11.01
C PRO A 108 21.43 -6.33 -11.05
N PHE A 109 20.55 -5.34 -10.98
CA PHE A 109 20.92 -3.92 -10.99
C PHE A 109 21.16 -3.37 -9.57
N LEU A 110 20.78 -4.11 -8.51
CA LEU A 110 20.97 -3.68 -7.12
C LEU A 110 22.42 -3.25 -6.81
N PRO A 111 23.45 -4.01 -7.20
CA PRO A 111 24.84 -3.62 -6.89
C PRO A 111 25.25 -2.28 -7.51
N TYR A 112 24.66 -1.92 -8.66
CA TYR A 112 24.92 -0.62 -9.30
C TYR A 112 24.18 0.54 -8.62
N LEU A 113 23.02 0.26 -7.99
CA LEU A 113 22.20 1.24 -7.30
C LEU A 113 22.71 1.54 -5.88
N ILE A 114 23.37 0.54 -5.25
CA ILE A 114 23.85 0.63 -3.87
C ILE A 114 25.33 0.93 -3.89
N LYS A 115 25.68 2.22 -3.74
CA LYS A 115 27.08 2.64 -3.55
C LYS A 115 27.39 2.62 -2.05
N GLY A 116 28.43 1.88 -1.64
CA GLY A 116 28.88 1.82 -0.24
C GLY A 116 28.17 0.78 0.63
N GLY A 117 27.47 -0.18 0.05
CA GLY A 117 26.80 -1.25 0.79
C GLY A 117 27.67 -2.49 1.11
N GLU A 118 29.00 -2.36 1.02
CA GLU A 118 29.92 -3.48 1.22
C GLU A 118 29.90 -4.11 2.63
N GLY A 119 29.33 -3.39 3.61
CA GLY A 119 29.16 -3.86 4.99
C GLY A 119 27.79 -4.46 5.34
N ILE A 120 26.83 -4.46 4.41
CA ILE A 120 25.49 -4.93 4.71
C ILE A 120 25.28 -6.36 4.23
N GLU A 121 25.11 -7.27 5.20
CA GLU A 121 24.79 -8.66 4.88
C GLU A 121 23.35 -8.80 4.35
N HIS A 122 23.13 -9.74 3.44
CA HIS A 122 21.81 -10.15 2.97
C HIS A 122 20.96 -9.06 2.28
N ILE A 123 21.58 -8.07 1.61
CA ILE A 123 20.86 -6.98 0.89
C ILE A 123 19.78 -7.54 -0.04
N THR A 124 20.09 -8.57 -0.81
CA THR A 124 19.15 -9.22 -1.73
C THR A 124 17.92 -9.78 -1.02
N LEU A 125 18.12 -10.40 0.14
CA LEU A 125 17.03 -10.95 0.95
C LEU A 125 16.15 -9.82 1.50
N ILE A 126 16.76 -8.77 2.02
CA ILE A 126 16.03 -7.59 2.51
C ILE A 126 15.19 -6.98 1.38
N TYR A 127 15.80 -6.77 0.20
CA TYR A 127 15.08 -6.26 -0.97
C TYR A 127 13.90 -7.14 -1.37
N MET A 128 14.08 -8.48 -1.41
CA MET A 128 13.01 -9.42 -1.74
C MET A 128 11.86 -9.36 -0.74
N ILE A 129 12.13 -9.16 0.55
CA ILE A 129 11.08 -8.95 1.56
C ILE A 129 10.27 -7.70 1.24
N TYR A 130 10.92 -6.59 0.83
CA TYR A 130 10.23 -5.36 0.43
C TYR A 130 9.36 -5.58 -0.81
N VAL A 131 9.88 -6.26 -1.84
CA VAL A 131 9.13 -6.57 -3.07
C VAL A 131 7.94 -7.48 -2.78
N LEU A 132 8.14 -8.55 -1.99
CA LEU A 132 7.06 -9.46 -1.58
C LEU A 132 6.01 -8.74 -0.74
N GLY A 133 6.41 -7.90 0.21
CA GLY A 133 5.50 -7.09 1.01
C GLY A 133 4.65 -6.16 0.15
N SER A 134 5.28 -5.47 -0.81
CA SER A 134 4.56 -4.60 -1.75
C SER A 134 3.60 -5.41 -2.62
N ALA A 135 4.04 -6.46 -3.29
CA ALA A 135 3.20 -7.30 -4.14
C ALA A 135 2.02 -7.92 -3.37
N SER A 136 2.27 -8.41 -2.14
CA SER A 136 1.24 -8.99 -1.28
C SER A 136 0.18 -7.98 -0.88
N SER A 137 0.56 -6.71 -0.67
CA SER A 137 -0.38 -5.65 -0.33
C SER A 137 -1.43 -5.45 -1.43
N TYR A 138 -1.06 -5.62 -2.71
CA TYR A 138 -2.01 -5.56 -3.83
C TYR A 138 -2.97 -6.74 -3.82
N LEU A 139 -2.51 -7.94 -3.50
CA LEU A 139 -3.36 -9.13 -3.43
C LEU A 139 -4.45 -9.03 -2.35
N LEU A 140 -4.16 -8.30 -1.27
CA LEU A 140 -5.06 -8.16 -0.12
C LEU A 140 -5.96 -6.92 -0.19
N ASN A 141 -5.48 -5.84 -0.81
CA ASN A 141 -6.09 -4.51 -0.73
C ASN A 141 -7.30 -4.29 -1.66
N TYR A 142 -7.57 -5.19 -2.61
CA TYR A 142 -8.67 -5.00 -3.57
C TYR A 142 -10.05 -4.78 -2.93
N LYS A 143 -10.27 -5.28 -1.71
CA LYS A 143 -11.52 -5.08 -0.96
C LYS A 143 -11.63 -3.71 -0.28
N SER A 144 -10.52 -2.96 -0.18
CA SER A 144 -10.52 -1.70 0.58
C SER A 144 -11.37 -0.61 -0.08
N SER A 145 -11.48 -0.62 -1.40
CA SER A 145 -12.29 0.31 -2.18
C SER A 145 -13.79 0.19 -1.90
N ILE A 146 -14.28 -1.00 -1.55
CA ILE A 146 -15.69 -1.20 -1.19
C ILE A 146 -16.05 -0.45 0.11
N TYR A 147 -15.13 -0.41 1.09
CA TYR A 147 -15.36 0.34 2.33
C TYR A 147 -15.43 1.85 2.08
N GLN A 148 -14.65 2.36 1.11
CA GLN A 148 -14.74 3.76 0.69
C GLN A 148 -16.07 4.04 -0.01
N ALA A 149 -16.48 3.19 -0.96
CA ALA A 149 -17.72 3.34 -1.69
C ALA A 149 -18.95 3.33 -0.77
N TYR A 150 -18.95 2.52 0.28
CA TYR A 150 -19.99 2.53 1.33
C TYR A 150 -19.81 3.63 2.40
N GLN A 151 -18.89 4.58 2.22
CA GLN A 151 -18.58 5.65 3.18
C GLN A 151 -18.13 5.12 4.57
N LYS A 152 -17.55 3.93 4.61
CA LYS A 152 -17.04 3.29 5.83
C LYS A 152 -15.51 3.29 5.89
N GLY A 153 -14.87 4.36 5.40
CA GLY A 153 -13.41 4.52 5.38
C GLY A 153 -12.75 4.36 6.76
N TYR A 154 -13.48 4.63 7.83
CA TYR A 154 -13.00 4.43 9.21
C TYR A 154 -12.62 2.97 9.51
N ILE A 155 -13.27 1.97 8.87
CA ILE A 155 -12.92 0.55 9.03
C ILE A 155 -11.53 0.29 8.48
N ARG A 156 -11.20 0.88 7.32
CA ARG A 156 -9.85 0.80 6.74
C ARG A 156 -8.82 1.48 7.64
N ALA A 157 -9.15 2.66 8.18
CA ALA A 157 -8.26 3.36 9.09
C ALA A 157 -7.95 2.54 10.36
N LEU A 158 -8.97 1.93 10.96
CA LEU A 158 -8.79 1.03 12.11
C LEU A 158 -7.94 -0.19 11.77
N SER A 159 -8.16 -0.84 10.63
CA SER A 159 -7.37 -1.98 10.20
C SER A 159 -5.88 -1.63 10.03
N LEU A 160 -5.58 -0.46 9.45
CA LEU A 160 -4.21 0.01 9.26
C LEU A 160 -3.49 0.44 10.56
N ILE A 161 -4.24 0.79 11.61
CA ILE A 161 -3.67 1.10 12.93
C ILE A 161 -3.36 -0.19 13.71
N HIS A 162 -4.09 -1.27 13.44
CA HIS A 162 -3.94 -2.56 14.13
C HIS A 162 -2.84 -3.47 13.57
N ILE A 163 -2.35 -3.19 12.34
CA ILE A 163 -1.25 -3.93 11.70
C ILE A 163 0.07 -3.22 12.02
#